data_fea8f09b063a17ae04d6616a34a804f1
#
_entry.id   fea8f09b063a17ae04d6616a34a804f1
#
_cell.length_a   1.000
_cell.length_b   1.000
_cell.length_c   1.000
_cell.angle_alpha   90.00
_cell.angle_beta   90.00
_cell.angle_gamma   90.00
#
_symmetry.space_group_name_H-M   'P 1'
#
loop_
_entity.id
_entity.type
_entity.pdbx_description
1 polymer ?
#
loop_
_entity_poly.entity_id
_entity_poly.type
_entity_poly.pdbx_seq_one_letter_code
_entity_poly.pdbx_strand_id
1 'polypeptide(L)'
;MNKILNDFENVDVSELKMPIISVFYNTLDIPEKYAARLFDLNRPTNIVVIKDTLEEIRSVIPQRYTRIDKDPNDDLSIVETWI
;
A
#
# COMPACT_ATOMS: atom_id res chain seq x y z
N MET A 1 -7.49 6.76 12.87
CA MET A 1 -8.54 6.14 12.03
C MET A 1 -8.10 6.08 10.60
N ASN A 2 -8.28 4.94 9.95
CA ASN A 2 -7.90 4.78 8.56
C ASN A 2 -8.89 5.47 7.62
N LYS A 3 -8.36 6.09 6.57
CA LYS A 3 -9.14 6.64 5.48
C LYS A 3 -9.05 5.69 4.31
N ILE A 4 -10.13 4.96 4.02
CA ILE A 4 -10.18 3.95 2.98
C ILE A 4 -10.60 4.61 1.66
N LEU A 5 -9.73 4.53 0.65
CA LEU A 5 -9.96 5.12 -0.67
C LEU A 5 -10.09 4.02 -1.71
N ASN A 6 -10.63 4.38 -2.89
CA ASN A 6 -10.76 3.45 -4.01
C ASN A 6 -9.46 3.33 -4.81
N ASP A 7 -8.64 4.38 -4.81
CA ASP A 7 -7.36 4.42 -5.53
C ASP A 7 -6.46 5.50 -4.94
N PHE A 8 -5.24 5.62 -5.48
CA PHE A 8 -4.26 6.60 -5.03
C PHE A 8 -4.11 7.81 -5.95
N GLU A 9 -4.93 7.92 -7.01
CA GLU A 9 -4.71 8.95 -8.03
C GLU A 9 -4.85 10.38 -7.51
N ASN A 10 -5.78 10.60 -6.58
CA ASN A 10 -6.05 11.94 -6.06
C ASN A 10 -5.39 12.19 -4.71
N VAL A 11 -4.51 11.32 -4.29
CA VAL A 11 -3.82 11.48 -3.01
C VAL A 11 -2.66 12.46 -3.18
N ASP A 12 -2.66 13.53 -2.39
CA ASP A 12 -1.57 14.49 -2.39
C ASP A 12 -0.45 13.99 -1.50
N VAL A 13 0.69 13.68 -2.13
CA VAL A 13 1.88 13.19 -1.42
C VAL A 13 2.97 14.26 -1.33
N SER A 14 2.67 15.51 -1.69
CA SER A 14 3.68 16.57 -1.76
C SER A 14 4.30 16.90 -0.41
N GLU A 15 3.59 16.64 0.69
CA GLU A 15 4.11 16.88 2.04
C GLU A 15 4.89 15.70 2.61
N LEU A 16 4.89 14.55 1.92
CA LEU A 16 5.62 13.39 2.37
C LEU A 16 7.07 13.46 1.90
N LYS A 17 7.98 13.06 2.76
CA LYS A 17 9.42 13.06 2.42
C LYS A 17 9.74 11.93 1.45
N MET A 18 9.16 10.75 1.67
CA MET A 18 9.39 9.59 0.82
C MET A 18 8.13 8.72 0.78
N PRO A 19 7.22 8.99 -0.18
CA PRO A 19 6.01 8.18 -0.31
C PRO A 19 6.34 6.75 -0.70
N ILE A 20 5.81 5.79 0.07
CA ILE A 20 5.98 4.37 -0.17
C ILE A 20 4.62 3.71 -0.01
N ILE A 21 4.27 2.80 -0.92
CA ILE A 21 3.04 2.01 -0.81
C ILE A 21 3.43 0.57 -0.53
N SER A 22 3.01 0.04 0.61
CA SER A 22 3.21 -1.36 0.96
C SER A 22 1.90 -2.12 0.80
N VAL A 23 1.98 -3.26 0.12
CA VAL A 23 0.83 -4.13 -0.12
C VAL A 23 0.86 -5.29 0.85
N PHE A 24 -0.23 -5.47 1.58
CA PHE A 24 -0.40 -6.52 2.58
C PHE A 24 -1.51 -7.48 2.14
N TYR A 25 -1.45 -8.72 2.60
CA TYR A 25 -2.54 -9.66 2.39
C TYR A 25 -2.92 -10.31 3.71
N ASN A 26 -4.23 -10.40 3.97
CA ASN A 26 -4.79 -11.16 5.09
C ASN A 26 -4.23 -10.73 6.45
N THR A 27 -4.30 -9.43 6.73
CA THR A 27 -3.92 -8.90 8.04
C THR A 27 -5.04 -9.12 9.05
N LEU A 28 -4.75 -8.95 10.33
CA LEU A 28 -5.73 -9.18 11.40
C LEU A 28 -6.96 -8.28 11.29
N ASP A 29 -6.76 -7.04 10.86
CA ASP A 29 -7.84 -6.07 10.74
C ASP A 29 -8.52 -6.10 9.36
N ILE A 30 -7.90 -6.73 8.35
CA ILE A 30 -8.46 -6.83 6.99
C ILE A 30 -8.23 -8.26 6.48
N PRO A 31 -8.96 -9.24 7.05
CA PRO A 31 -8.73 -10.65 6.68
C PRO A 31 -9.18 -10.97 5.26
N GLU A 32 -8.42 -11.84 4.59
CA GLU A 32 -8.72 -12.39 3.27
C GLU A 32 -8.78 -11.36 2.15
N LYS A 33 -8.19 -10.18 2.37
CA LYS A 33 -8.14 -9.13 1.34
C LYS A 33 -6.74 -8.55 1.22
N TYR A 34 -6.51 -7.88 0.09
CA TYR A 34 -5.30 -7.12 -0.13
C TYR A 34 -5.52 -5.68 0.32
N ALA A 35 -4.54 -5.14 1.04
CA ALA A 35 -4.58 -3.76 1.50
C ALA A 35 -3.28 -3.06 1.11
N ALA A 36 -3.39 -1.93 0.42
CA ALA A 36 -2.23 -1.10 0.07
C ALA A 36 -2.27 0.14 0.95
N ARG A 37 -1.24 0.32 1.76
CA ARG A 37 -1.15 1.46 2.68
C ARG A 37 -0.04 2.39 2.25
N LEU A 38 -0.33 3.69 2.27
CA LEU A 38 0.66 4.72 2.01
C LEU A 38 1.48 4.99 3.27
N PHE A 39 2.80 5.00 3.10
CA PHE A 39 3.75 5.33 4.16
C PHE A 39 4.54 6.56 3.76
N ASP A 40 5.03 7.29 4.76
CA ASP A 40 6.09 8.28 4.58
C ASP A 40 7.35 7.67 5.17
N LEU A 41 8.20 7.12 4.32
CA LEU A 41 9.37 6.32 4.68
C LEU A 41 8.92 5.10 5.51
N ASN A 42 9.15 5.07 6.81
CA ASN A 42 8.72 3.98 7.69
C ASN A 42 7.53 4.35 8.57
N ARG A 43 6.93 5.51 8.36
CA ARG A 43 5.81 6.00 9.17
C ARG A 43 4.50 5.79 8.43
N PRO A 44 3.57 4.99 8.97
CA PRO A 44 2.29 4.77 8.29
C PRO A 44 1.44 6.05 8.28
N THR A 45 0.80 6.30 7.13
CA THR A 45 -0.27 7.29 7.06
C THR A 45 -1.60 6.59 7.36
N ASN A 46 -2.69 7.36 7.39
CA ASN A 46 -4.02 6.78 7.55
C ASN A 46 -4.67 6.37 6.23
N ILE A 47 -3.96 6.49 5.11
CA ILE A 47 -4.51 6.23 3.78
C ILE A 47 -4.28 4.78 3.37
N VAL A 48 -5.37 4.08 3.03
CA VAL A 48 -5.33 2.68 2.63
C VAL A 48 -6.35 2.43 1.51
N VAL A 49 -5.99 1.53 0.59
CA VAL A 49 -6.90 1.01 -0.44
C VAL A 49 -7.03 -0.48 -0.24
N ILE A 50 -8.27 -0.99 -0.23
CA ILE A 50 -8.56 -2.41 -0.03
C ILE A 50 -9.20 -2.98 -1.28
N LYS A 51 -8.68 -4.09 -1.77
CA LYS A 51 -9.22 -4.80 -2.94
C LYS A 51 -9.22 -6.30 -2.69
N ASP A 52 -9.98 -7.03 -3.52
CA ASP A 52 -10.08 -8.49 -3.40
C ASP A 52 -8.91 -9.22 -4.03
N THR A 53 -8.28 -8.63 -5.06
CA THR A 53 -7.20 -9.28 -5.79
C THR A 53 -5.96 -8.39 -5.88
N LEU A 54 -4.81 -9.02 -6.07
CA LEU A 54 -3.54 -8.32 -6.27
C LEU A 54 -3.55 -7.49 -7.56
N GLU A 55 -4.20 -8.01 -8.61
CA GLU A 55 -4.32 -7.27 -9.87
C GLU A 55 -5.06 -5.96 -9.67
N GLU A 56 -6.14 -5.98 -8.89
CA GLU A 56 -6.89 -4.76 -8.59
C GLU A 56 -6.05 -3.76 -7.79
N ILE A 57 -5.27 -4.23 -6.83
CA ILE A 57 -4.36 -3.38 -6.07
C ILE A 57 -3.34 -2.72 -7.01
N ARG A 58 -2.72 -3.52 -7.89
CA ARG A 58 -1.71 -2.99 -8.82
C ARG A 58 -2.30 -1.96 -9.77
N SER A 59 -3.57 -2.12 -10.14
CA SER A 59 -4.24 -1.19 -11.06
C SER A 59 -4.49 0.19 -10.46
N VAL A 60 -4.53 0.31 -9.14
CA VAL A 60 -4.80 1.59 -8.46
C VAL A 60 -3.54 2.31 -7.98
N ILE A 61 -2.37 1.69 -8.14
CA ILE A 61 -1.09 2.30 -7.80
C ILE A 61 -0.61 3.11 -9.01
N PRO A 62 -0.29 4.41 -8.84
CA PRO A 62 0.15 5.25 -9.96
C PRO A 62 1.41 4.71 -10.64
N GLN A 63 1.51 4.91 -11.94
CA GLN A 63 2.62 4.40 -12.75
C GLN A 63 3.99 4.97 -12.37
N ARG A 64 4.02 6.11 -11.69
CA ARG A 64 5.27 6.71 -11.24
C ARG A 64 5.98 5.90 -10.16
N TYR A 65 5.27 4.95 -9.55
CA TYR A 65 5.84 4.08 -8.51
C TYR A 65 6.48 2.85 -9.16
N THR A 66 7.57 2.38 -8.56
CA THR A 66 8.28 1.19 -9.01
C THR A 66 8.08 0.07 -7.99
N ARG A 67 7.71 -1.11 -8.47
CA ARG A 67 7.51 -2.27 -7.62
C ARG A 67 8.85 -2.84 -7.17
N ILE A 68 8.93 -3.14 -5.88
CA ILE A 68 10.06 -3.83 -5.28
C ILE A 68 9.53 -5.12 -4.65
N ASP A 69 10.17 -6.23 -4.95
CA ASP A 69 9.78 -7.53 -4.40
C ASP A 69 10.02 -7.57 -2.90
N LYS A 70 9.26 -8.43 -2.23
CA LYS A 70 9.35 -8.62 -0.80
C LYS A 70 10.77 -9.01 -0.38
N ASP A 71 11.28 -8.33 0.66
CA ASP A 71 12.54 -8.70 1.31
C ASP A 71 12.27 -9.88 2.25
N PRO A 72 13.16 -10.89 2.33
CA PRO A 72 12.98 -12.01 3.27
C PRO A 72 12.82 -11.61 4.73
N ASN A 73 13.28 -10.42 5.10
CA ASN A 73 13.16 -9.90 6.47
C ASN A 73 11.88 -9.12 6.72
N ASP A 74 11.04 -8.93 5.69
CA ASP A 74 9.77 -8.25 5.84
C ASP A 74 8.76 -9.12 6.58
N ASP A 75 7.74 -8.46 7.14
CA ASP A 75 6.62 -9.14 7.77
C ASP A 75 5.98 -10.11 6.77
N LEU A 76 5.51 -11.26 7.26
CA LEU A 76 4.90 -12.29 6.41
C LEU A 76 3.66 -11.80 5.68
N SER A 77 2.97 -10.80 6.21
CA SER A 77 1.78 -10.24 5.55
C SER A 77 2.11 -9.30 4.39
N ILE A 78 3.35 -8.83 4.27
CA ILE A 78 3.76 -7.95 3.17
C ILE A 78 3.94 -8.78 1.91
N VAL A 79 3.27 -8.34 0.83
CA VAL A 79 3.34 -9.00 -0.48
C VAL A 79 4.37 -8.32 -1.37
N GLU A 80 4.37 -7.00 -1.41
CA GLU A 80 5.28 -6.20 -2.24
C GLU A 80 5.26 -4.75 -1.76
N THR A 81 6.23 -3.97 -2.21
CA THR A 81 6.36 -2.56 -1.87
C THR A 81 6.59 -1.75 -3.15
N TRP A 82 6.02 -0.56 -3.21
CA TRP A 82 6.12 0.35 -4.35
C TRP A 82 6.74 1.68 -3.90
N ILE A 83 7.78 2.11 -4.60
CA ILE A 83 8.50 3.37 -4.29
C ILE A 83 8.61 4.30 -5.47
#